data_c8bea347a2263bc5f4c3b9e32cca6dc1
#
_entry.id   c8bea347a2263bc5f4c3b9e32cca6dc1
#
_cell.length_a   1.000
_cell.length_b   1.000
_cell.length_c   1.000
_cell.angle_alpha   90.00
_cell.angle_beta   90.00
_cell.angle_gamma   90.00
#
_symmetry.space_group_name_H-M   'P 1'
#
loop_
_entity.id
_entity.type
_entity.pdbx_description
1 polymer ?
#
loop_
_entity_poly.entity_id
_entity_poly.type
_entity_poly.pdbx_seq_one_letter_code
_entity_poly.pdbx_strand_id
1 'polypeptide(L)'
;SGRTVMVPNNPAGQPLPQRAPAGTRTECTPDGAPVTSPEGVMIQRNFGFSTLHSETDGPSRFDGLVLAGYSRTPQGAALAAANFVPRIYARGAVGVEAAEKLALLTDADEPIPFNDEEIAAERAEPVNTEVVAMRAPIAFRVLSCSDSFAVVELALIRDVDDNGRLMQQPQYNGLRYNMAWDEGTWKVRPNERAEFGPYSSLDGFTRWAL
;
A
#
# COMPACT_ATOMS: atom_id res chain seq x y z
N SER A 1 4.11 -3.78 23.01
CA SER A 1 2.96 -2.89 22.95
C SER A 1 2.20 -3.12 21.66
N GLY A 2 0.89 -3.41 21.75
CA GLY A 2 0.05 -3.63 20.58
C GLY A 2 -0.17 -2.31 19.84
N ARG A 3 -0.29 -2.39 18.50
CA ARG A 3 -0.70 -1.26 17.66
C ARG A 3 -2.20 -1.08 17.79
N THR A 4 -2.66 0.17 17.90
CA THR A 4 -4.09 0.48 17.86
C THR A 4 -4.59 0.32 16.43
N VAL A 5 -5.66 -0.43 16.25
CA VAL A 5 -6.33 -0.61 14.95
C VAL A 5 -7.75 -0.08 15.09
N MET A 6 -8.10 0.89 14.28
CA MET A 6 -9.46 1.41 14.19
C MET A 6 -10.31 0.51 13.31
N VAL A 7 -11.51 0.19 13.76
CA VAL A 7 -12.51 -0.52 12.95
C VAL A 7 -13.61 0.49 12.60
N PRO A 8 -13.63 1.04 11.38
CA PRO A 8 -14.62 2.02 10.99
C PRO A 8 -16.00 1.36 10.78
N ASN A 9 -17.06 2.15 10.94
CA ASN A 9 -18.42 1.70 10.66
C ASN A 9 -18.64 1.39 9.17
N ASN A 10 -17.98 2.13 8.28
CA ASN A 10 -17.95 1.81 6.86
C ASN A 10 -16.88 0.74 6.58
N PRO A 11 -17.24 -0.44 6.05
CA PRO A 11 -16.27 -1.49 5.74
C PRO A 11 -15.17 -1.04 4.77
N ALA A 12 -15.46 -0.09 3.88
CA ALA A 12 -14.46 0.47 2.96
C ALA A 12 -13.39 1.33 3.67
N GLY A 13 -13.65 1.76 4.90
CA GLY A 13 -12.77 2.58 5.72
C GLY A 13 -13.38 3.93 6.09
N GLN A 14 -12.58 4.77 6.70
CA GLN A 14 -12.95 6.16 7.04
C GLN A 14 -11.79 7.08 6.68
N PRO A 15 -11.94 7.98 5.69
CA PRO A 15 -10.93 8.98 5.40
C PRO A 15 -10.68 9.86 6.62
N LEU A 16 -9.43 10.23 6.85
CA LEU A 16 -9.07 11.17 7.91
C LEU A 16 -9.18 12.61 7.39
N PRO A 17 -9.55 13.57 8.25
CA PRO A 17 -9.41 14.98 7.93
C PRO A 17 -7.94 15.28 7.55
N GLN A 18 -7.75 15.91 6.40
CA GLN A 18 -6.42 16.22 5.91
C GLN A 18 -5.99 17.61 6.38
N ARG A 19 -4.74 17.74 6.77
CA ARG A 19 -4.07 18.99 7.14
C ARG A 19 -2.72 19.12 6.47
N ALA A 20 -2.19 20.32 6.43
CA ALA A 20 -0.81 20.52 5.98
C ALA A 20 0.16 19.89 6.99
N PRO A 21 1.25 19.25 6.53
CA PRO A 21 2.28 18.72 7.42
C PRO A 21 2.97 19.84 8.21
N ALA A 22 3.35 19.55 9.45
CA ALA A 22 3.99 20.54 10.32
C ALA A 22 5.46 20.82 9.97
N GLY A 23 6.11 19.89 9.26
CA GLY A 23 7.52 20.00 8.89
C GLY A 23 7.75 20.20 7.39
N THR A 24 9.00 20.46 7.02
CA THR A 24 9.43 20.44 5.63
C THR A 24 9.31 19.01 5.13
N ARG A 25 8.50 18.79 4.10
CA ARG A 25 8.48 17.51 3.40
C ARG A 25 9.83 17.31 2.75
N THR A 26 10.37 16.11 2.91
CA THR A 26 11.48 15.69 2.10
C THR A 26 10.91 15.51 0.70
N GLU A 27 11.11 16.52 -0.16
CA GLU A 27 10.98 16.31 -1.59
C GLU A 27 11.89 15.15 -1.96
N CYS A 28 11.62 14.51 -3.08
CA CYS A 28 12.50 13.48 -3.62
C CYS A 28 13.90 14.04 -3.74
N THR A 29 14.74 13.80 -2.75
CA THR A 29 16.12 14.29 -2.78
C THR A 29 16.99 13.29 -3.51
N PRO A 30 17.77 13.75 -4.51
CA PRO A 30 18.77 12.90 -5.18
C PRO A 30 19.82 12.29 -4.23
N ASP A 31 19.92 12.83 -3.02
CA ASP A 31 21.00 12.54 -2.07
C ASP A 31 20.73 11.33 -1.16
N GLY A 32 19.64 10.56 -1.41
CA GLY A 32 19.38 9.31 -0.70
C GLY A 32 18.99 9.47 0.76
N ALA A 33 18.63 10.68 1.20
CA ALA A 33 18.09 10.88 2.55
C ALA A 33 16.75 10.11 2.67
N PRO A 34 16.51 9.38 3.77
CA PRO A 34 15.25 8.67 3.97
C PRO A 34 14.07 9.64 3.94
N VAL A 35 13.04 9.27 3.18
CA VAL A 35 11.76 10.00 3.20
C VAL A 35 11.12 9.83 4.59
N THR A 36 10.73 10.92 5.22
CA THR A 36 10.10 10.87 6.56
C THR A 36 8.73 10.21 6.51
N SER A 37 8.29 9.66 7.65
CA SER A 37 6.91 9.17 7.77
C SER A 37 5.90 10.29 7.57
N PRO A 38 4.74 10.00 6.94
CA PRO A 38 3.57 10.87 7.02
C PRO A 38 3.18 11.12 8.48
N GLU A 39 2.46 12.21 8.73
CA GLU A 39 1.99 12.53 10.08
C GLU A 39 0.60 11.95 10.36
N GLY A 40 0.31 11.67 11.63
CA GLY A 40 -0.97 11.13 12.07
C GLY A 40 -1.30 9.78 11.42
N VAL A 41 -0.30 8.91 11.31
CA VAL A 41 -0.50 7.58 10.70
C VAL A 41 -1.30 6.68 11.64
N MET A 42 -2.33 6.06 11.12
CA MET A 42 -3.11 5.04 11.83
C MET A 42 -3.41 3.83 10.95
N ILE A 43 -3.67 2.71 11.62
CA ILE A 43 -4.14 1.50 10.95
C ILE A 43 -5.66 1.45 11.05
N GLN A 44 -6.32 1.19 9.93
CA GLN A 44 -7.74 0.85 9.89
C GLN A 44 -7.95 -0.57 9.39
N ARG A 45 -9.06 -1.18 9.81
CA ARG A 45 -9.52 -2.48 9.31
C ARG A 45 -10.59 -2.25 8.26
N ASN A 46 -10.25 -2.38 6.97
CA ASN A 46 -11.13 -2.13 5.83
C ASN A 46 -11.38 -3.44 5.08
N PHE A 47 -12.62 -3.88 4.93
CA PHE A 47 -12.97 -5.21 4.38
C PHE A 47 -12.20 -6.36 5.05
N GLY A 48 -11.83 -6.19 6.32
CA GLY A 48 -10.99 -7.17 7.03
C GLY A 48 -9.47 -6.96 6.87
N PHE A 49 -9.00 -6.13 5.94
CA PHE A 49 -7.58 -5.85 5.71
C PHE A 49 -7.06 -4.72 6.59
N SER A 50 -5.77 -4.79 6.93
CA SER A 50 -5.09 -3.67 7.59
C SER A 50 -4.60 -2.67 6.55
N THR A 51 -5.10 -1.44 6.61
CA THR A 51 -4.72 -0.32 5.73
C THR A 51 -4.15 0.83 6.53
N LEU A 52 -3.29 1.62 5.90
CA LEU A 52 -2.62 2.77 6.51
C LEU A 52 -3.30 4.06 6.06
N HIS A 53 -3.61 4.92 7.01
CA HIS A 53 -4.20 6.24 6.80
C HIS A 53 -3.33 7.29 7.47
N SER A 54 -3.26 8.47 6.89
CA SER A 54 -2.49 9.61 7.42
C SER A 54 -3.34 10.88 7.38
N GLU A 55 -3.09 11.78 8.31
CA GLU A 55 -3.71 13.11 8.34
C GLU A 55 -3.10 14.10 7.32
N THR A 56 -1.96 13.76 6.70
CA THR A 56 -1.28 14.66 5.76
C THR A 56 -1.15 14.13 4.35
N ASP A 57 -1.17 12.82 4.16
CA ASP A 57 -0.86 12.19 2.88
C ASP A 57 -1.94 11.23 2.38
N GLY A 58 -3.07 11.20 3.06
CA GLY A 58 -4.24 10.44 2.67
C GLY A 58 -4.27 9.00 3.22
N PRO A 59 -5.19 8.16 2.71
CA PRO A 59 -6.23 8.51 1.75
C PRO A 59 -7.24 9.50 2.31
N SER A 60 -7.69 10.45 1.47
CA SER A 60 -8.63 11.50 1.88
C SER A 60 -10.06 11.27 1.40
N ARG A 61 -10.27 10.31 0.52
CA ARG A 61 -11.58 9.98 -0.06
C ARG A 61 -11.64 8.54 -0.51
N PHE A 62 -12.82 8.11 -0.88
CA PHE A 62 -13.05 6.88 -1.63
C PHE A 62 -13.29 7.19 -3.11
N ASP A 63 -12.92 6.23 -3.94
CA ASP A 63 -13.37 6.12 -5.30
C ASP A 63 -13.98 4.72 -5.47
N GLY A 64 -15.30 4.62 -5.29
CA GLY A 64 -15.98 3.34 -5.16
C GLY A 64 -15.50 2.55 -3.93
N LEU A 65 -14.93 1.36 -4.16
CA LEU A 65 -14.42 0.47 -3.10
C LEU A 65 -12.93 0.68 -2.80
N VAL A 66 -12.23 1.56 -3.53
CA VAL A 66 -10.80 1.80 -3.34
C VAL A 66 -10.55 3.09 -2.58
N LEU A 67 -9.43 3.11 -1.85
CA LEU A 67 -8.94 4.31 -1.17
C LEU A 67 -8.24 5.21 -2.17
N ALA A 68 -8.55 6.50 -2.15
CA ALA A 68 -8.05 7.50 -3.07
C ALA A 68 -7.71 8.83 -2.37
N GLY A 69 -7.17 9.78 -3.14
CA GLY A 69 -6.82 11.09 -2.61
C GLY A 69 -5.55 11.08 -1.76
N TYR A 70 -4.58 10.29 -2.17
CA TYR A 70 -3.22 10.37 -1.66
C TYR A 70 -2.55 11.65 -2.19
N SER A 71 -1.68 12.26 -1.39
CA SER A 71 -0.93 13.43 -1.83
C SER A 71 0.10 13.04 -2.92
N ARG A 72 0.42 14.00 -3.79
CA ARG A 72 1.45 13.84 -4.82
C ARG A 72 2.84 14.05 -4.21
N THR A 73 3.20 13.15 -3.30
CA THR A 73 4.44 13.17 -2.52
C THR A 73 5.00 11.75 -2.44
N PRO A 74 6.28 11.57 -2.10
CA PRO A 74 6.85 10.25 -1.81
C PRO A 74 6.10 9.51 -0.69
N GLN A 75 5.63 10.22 0.32
CA GLN A 75 4.83 9.69 1.40
C GLN A 75 3.48 9.17 0.91
N GLY A 76 2.80 9.96 0.07
CA GLY A 76 1.55 9.56 -0.55
C GLY A 76 1.71 8.35 -1.46
N ALA A 77 2.80 8.27 -2.22
CA ALA A 77 3.13 7.10 -3.04
C ALA A 77 3.36 5.85 -2.18
N ALA A 78 4.07 5.98 -1.06
CA ALA A 78 4.30 4.87 -0.13
C ALA A 78 3.01 4.36 0.52
N LEU A 79 2.11 5.27 0.93
CA LEU A 79 0.79 4.92 1.45
C LEU A 79 -0.09 4.24 0.40
N ALA A 80 -0.09 4.76 -0.83
CA ALA A 80 -0.84 4.16 -1.94
C ALA A 80 -0.35 2.74 -2.24
N ALA A 81 0.97 2.53 -2.31
CA ALA A 81 1.55 1.20 -2.49
C ALA A 81 1.17 0.25 -1.34
N ALA A 82 1.27 0.70 -0.09
CA ALA A 82 0.94 -0.11 1.08
C ALA A 82 -0.53 -0.54 1.10
N ASN A 83 -1.44 0.31 0.63
CA ASN A 83 -2.87 0.04 0.60
C ASN A 83 -3.32 -0.70 -0.67
N PHE A 84 -2.54 -0.68 -1.73
CA PHE A 84 -2.81 -1.45 -2.94
C PHE A 84 -2.71 -2.96 -2.69
N VAL A 85 -1.65 -3.39 -1.99
CA VAL A 85 -1.34 -4.81 -1.76
C VAL A 85 -2.52 -5.62 -1.25
N PRO A 86 -3.14 -5.26 -0.11
CA PRO A 86 -4.23 -6.07 0.42
C PRO A 86 -5.48 -6.04 -0.47
N ARG A 87 -5.66 -4.98 -1.26
CA ARG A 87 -6.85 -4.84 -2.12
C ARG A 87 -6.79 -5.67 -3.38
N ILE A 88 -5.65 -5.72 -4.05
CA ILE A 88 -5.50 -6.53 -5.27
C ILE A 88 -5.67 -8.04 -4.97
N TYR A 89 -5.32 -8.47 -3.75
CA TYR A 89 -5.52 -9.86 -3.33
C TYR A 89 -6.89 -10.13 -2.69
N ALA A 90 -7.70 -9.09 -2.53
CA ALA A 90 -9.02 -9.22 -1.89
C ALA A 90 -9.99 -10.08 -2.67
N ARG A 91 -9.78 -10.25 -3.98
CA ARG A 91 -10.75 -10.84 -4.92
C ARG A 91 -12.10 -10.13 -4.90
N GLY A 92 -13.05 -10.63 -5.66
CA GLY A 92 -14.38 -10.06 -5.75
C GLY A 92 -14.38 -8.62 -6.25
N ALA A 93 -15.43 -7.89 -5.98
CA ALA A 93 -15.59 -6.50 -6.42
C ALA A 93 -14.43 -5.59 -5.96
N VAL A 94 -13.87 -5.81 -4.77
CA VAL A 94 -12.78 -4.99 -4.22
C VAL A 94 -11.49 -5.20 -5.02
N GLY A 95 -11.15 -6.46 -5.33
CA GLY A 95 -9.95 -6.80 -6.12
C GLY A 95 -10.04 -6.31 -7.56
N VAL A 96 -11.19 -6.53 -8.19
CA VAL A 96 -11.43 -6.07 -9.56
C VAL A 96 -11.33 -4.55 -9.65
N GLU A 97 -11.99 -3.82 -8.74
CA GLU A 97 -11.96 -2.36 -8.77
C GLU A 97 -10.57 -1.79 -8.44
N ALA A 98 -9.80 -2.47 -7.59
CA ALA A 98 -8.41 -2.11 -7.34
C ALA A 98 -7.53 -2.30 -8.58
N ALA A 99 -7.71 -3.38 -9.33
CA ALA A 99 -7.00 -3.61 -10.58
C ALA A 99 -7.35 -2.54 -11.63
N GLU A 100 -8.62 -2.25 -11.83
CA GLU A 100 -9.10 -1.28 -12.81
C GLU A 100 -8.64 0.16 -12.53
N LYS A 101 -8.67 0.58 -11.26
CA LYS A 101 -8.45 1.99 -10.88
C LYS A 101 -7.02 2.29 -10.43
N LEU A 102 -6.34 1.32 -9.84
CA LEU A 102 -5.05 1.52 -9.19
C LEU A 102 -3.88 0.84 -9.90
N ALA A 103 -4.12 -0.03 -10.89
CA ALA A 103 -3.08 -0.59 -11.72
C ALA A 103 -2.98 0.20 -13.03
N LEU A 104 -1.77 0.65 -13.36
CA LEU A 104 -1.48 1.26 -14.66
C LEU A 104 -0.98 0.17 -15.60
N LEU A 105 -1.90 -0.38 -16.40
CA LEU A 105 -1.59 -1.32 -17.44
C LEU A 105 -1.12 -0.56 -18.67
N THR A 106 -0.02 -1.00 -19.27
CA THR A 106 0.46 -0.49 -20.55
C THR A 106 0.17 -1.52 -21.65
N ASP A 107 0.20 -1.09 -22.92
CA ASP A 107 -0.01 -2.00 -24.07
C ASP A 107 1.05 -3.12 -24.14
N ALA A 108 2.18 -2.96 -23.44
CA ALA A 108 3.22 -3.97 -23.33
C ALA A 108 2.95 -5.00 -22.22
N ASP A 109 2.04 -4.68 -21.31
CA ASP A 109 1.60 -5.60 -20.29
C ASP A 109 0.70 -6.64 -20.95
N GLU A 110 0.88 -7.91 -20.62
CA GLU A 110 -0.12 -8.90 -20.97
C GLU A 110 -1.48 -8.40 -20.49
N PRO A 111 -2.51 -8.39 -21.34
CA PRO A 111 -3.82 -7.96 -20.92
C PRO A 111 -4.19 -8.74 -19.67
N ILE A 112 -4.88 -8.10 -18.72
CA ILE A 112 -5.51 -8.83 -17.62
C ILE A 112 -6.21 -10.02 -18.31
N PRO A 113 -5.82 -11.28 -18.03
CA PRO A 113 -6.24 -12.41 -18.85
C PRO A 113 -7.72 -12.77 -18.64
N PHE A 114 -8.53 -11.75 -18.36
CA PHE A 114 -9.96 -11.89 -18.08
C PHE A 114 -10.75 -11.13 -19.14
N ASN A 115 -11.59 -11.84 -19.84
CA ASN A 115 -12.64 -11.24 -20.65
C ASN A 115 -13.76 -10.68 -19.74
N ASP A 116 -14.71 -9.95 -20.31
CA ASP A 116 -15.79 -9.30 -19.55
C ASP A 116 -16.61 -10.29 -18.71
N GLU A 117 -16.79 -11.53 -19.16
CA GLU A 117 -17.52 -12.57 -18.43
C GLU A 117 -16.72 -13.06 -17.23
N GLU A 118 -15.42 -13.26 -17.35
CA GLU A 118 -14.52 -13.64 -16.27
C GLU A 118 -14.39 -12.52 -15.24
N ILE A 119 -14.31 -11.25 -15.68
CA ILE A 119 -14.34 -10.07 -14.80
C ILE A 119 -15.64 -10.01 -14.03
N ALA A 120 -16.78 -10.23 -14.70
CA ALA A 120 -18.08 -10.23 -14.03
C ALA A 120 -18.21 -11.37 -13.01
N ALA A 121 -17.70 -12.55 -13.34
CA ALA A 121 -17.66 -13.70 -12.45
C ALA A 121 -16.76 -13.43 -11.23
N GLU A 122 -15.55 -12.92 -11.44
CA GLU A 122 -14.64 -12.54 -10.35
C GLU A 122 -15.25 -11.46 -9.44
N ARG A 123 -15.94 -10.48 -10.03
CA ARG A 123 -16.61 -9.40 -9.28
C ARG A 123 -17.74 -9.92 -8.37
N ALA A 124 -18.34 -11.05 -8.71
CA ALA A 124 -19.38 -11.71 -7.92
C ALA A 124 -18.83 -12.58 -6.78
N GLU A 125 -17.53 -12.89 -6.80
CA GLU A 125 -16.89 -13.68 -5.75
C GLU A 125 -16.89 -12.93 -4.40
N PRO A 126 -16.97 -13.64 -3.27
CA PRO A 126 -16.82 -13.03 -1.97
C PRO A 126 -15.38 -12.51 -1.76
N VAL A 127 -15.24 -11.51 -0.90
CA VAL A 127 -13.92 -11.03 -0.49
C VAL A 127 -13.12 -12.19 0.14
N ASN A 128 -11.89 -12.36 -0.31
CA ASN A 128 -11.00 -13.42 0.19
C ASN A 128 -10.58 -13.15 1.64
N THR A 129 -11.12 -13.91 2.57
CA THR A 129 -10.84 -13.75 4.00
C THR A 129 -9.47 -14.32 4.43
N GLU A 130 -8.83 -15.15 3.62
CA GLU A 130 -7.48 -15.65 3.91
C GLU A 130 -6.43 -14.52 3.86
N VAL A 131 -6.64 -13.54 3.00
CA VAL A 131 -5.79 -12.34 2.90
C VAL A 131 -5.97 -11.40 4.10
N VAL A 132 -7.03 -11.57 4.88
CA VAL A 132 -7.28 -10.82 6.12
C VAL A 132 -6.12 -10.94 7.13
N ALA A 133 -5.33 -12.02 7.04
CA ALA A 133 -4.13 -12.20 7.85
C ALA A 133 -2.97 -11.27 7.43
N MET A 134 -3.03 -10.62 6.26
CA MET A 134 -1.98 -9.69 5.85
C MET A 134 -1.93 -8.48 6.78
N ARG A 135 -0.81 -8.36 7.47
CA ARG A 135 -0.51 -7.20 8.30
C ARG A 135 -0.11 -6.02 7.41
N ALA A 136 -0.45 -4.81 7.84
CA ALA A 136 0.11 -3.63 7.18
C ALA A 136 1.65 -3.68 7.21
N PRO A 137 2.33 -3.21 6.14
CA PRO A 137 3.77 -3.06 6.15
C PRO A 137 4.20 -2.26 7.37
N ILE A 138 5.35 -2.59 7.96
CA ILE A 138 5.83 -1.93 9.18
C ILE A 138 6.73 -0.73 8.91
N ALA A 139 7.29 -0.68 7.69
CA ALA A 139 8.18 0.37 7.24
C ALA A 139 8.15 0.46 5.71
N PHE A 140 8.70 1.54 5.19
CA PHE A 140 8.88 1.76 3.76
C PHE A 140 10.21 2.45 3.50
N ARG A 141 10.67 2.40 2.26
CA ARG A 141 11.70 3.31 1.73
C ARG A 141 11.36 3.71 0.29
N VAL A 142 11.73 4.92 -0.06
CA VAL A 142 11.59 5.41 -1.43
C VAL A 142 12.99 5.41 -2.05
N LEU A 143 13.17 4.58 -3.06
CA LEU A 143 14.49 4.36 -3.70
C LEU A 143 14.77 5.42 -4.76
N SER A 144 13.75 5.89 -5.44
CA SER A 144 13.81 7.03 -6.35
C SER A 144 12.43 7.65 -6.49
N CYS A 145 12.36 8.91 -6.85
CA CYS A 145 11.11 9.58 -7.11
C CYS A 145 11.27 10.86 -7.94
N SER A 146 10.16 11.24 -8.54
CA SER A 146 9.95 12.52 -9.22
C SER A 146 8.49 12.95 -8.96
N ASP A 147 8.07 14.05 -9.57
CA ASP A 147 6.69 14.53 -9.42
C ASP A 147 5.63 13.55 -9.93
N SER A 148 5.99 12.61 -10.81
CA SER A 148 5.05 11.69 -11.44
C SER A 148 5.43 10.21 -11.30
N PHE A 149 6.52 9.92 -10.59
CA PHE A 149 7.01 8.55 -10.46
C PHE A 149 7.71 8.33 -9.11
N ALA A 150 7.53 7.16 -8.52
CA ALA A 150 8.25 6.76 -7.32
C ALA A 150 8.51 5.25 -7.32
N VAL A 151 9.70 4.86 -6.91
CA VAL A 151 10.03 3.46 -6.60
C VAL A 151 9.94 3.28 -5.10
N VAL A 152 8.93 2.55 -4.65
CA VAL A 152 8.63 2.32 -3.24
C VAL A 152 8.94 0.86 -2.89
N GLU A 153 9.64 0.65 -1.79
CA GLU A 153 9.80 -0.67 -1.19
C GLU A 153 9.14 -0.69 0.19
N LEU A 154 8.31 -1.68 0.42
CA LEU A 154 7.57 -1.92 1.66
C LEU A 154 8.23 -3.06 2.43
N ALA A 155 8.37 -2.93 3.73
CA ALA A 155 8.87 -3.99 4.60
C ALA A 155 7.71 -4.66 5.34
N LEU A 156 7.54 -5.96 5.10
CA LEU A 156 6.56 -6.81 5.80
C LEU A 156 7.29 -7.65 6.83
N ILE A 157 6.74 -7.71 8.04
CA ILE A 157 7.30 -8.56 9.10
C ILE A 157 7.08 -10.03 8.79
N ARG A 158 8.14 -10.80 8.92
CA ARG A 158 8.13 -12.26 8.92
C ARG A 158 8.57 -12.74 10.30
N ASP A 159 7.61 -13.07 11.14
CA ASP A 159 7.82 -13.50 12.53
C ASP A 159 7.67 -15.01 12.72
N VAL A 160 7.33 -15.74 11.65
CA VAL A 160 7.27 -17.19 11.60
C VAL A 160 8.19 -17.77 10.52
N ASP A 161 8.76 -18.93 10.79
CA ASP A 161 9.56 -19.68 9.81
C ASP A 161 8.65 -20.45 8.82
N ASP A 162 9.28 -21.18 7.89
CA ASP A 162 8.54 -21.96 6.87
C ASP A 162 7.75 -23.14 7.46
N ASN A 163 7.98 -23.47 8.74
CA ASN A 163 7.22 -24.48 9.48
C ASN A 163 6.13 -23.87 10.39
N GLY A 164 5.90 -22.55 10.30
CA GLY A 164 4.92 -21.85 11.13
C GLY A 164 5.35 -21.62 12.58
N ARG A 165 6.64 -21.79 12.92
CA ARG A 165 7.16 -21.56 14.27
C ARG A 165 7.59 -20.11 14.42
N LEU A 166 7.30 -19.52 15.58
CA LEU A 166 7.76 -18.17 15.90
C LEU A 166 9.29 -18.11 15.87
N MET A 167 9.81 -17.13 15.14
CA MET A 167 11.23 -16.86 15.07
C MET A 167 11.68 -16.07 16.31
N GLN A 168 12.90 -16.34 16.81
CA GLN A 168 13.47 -15.57 17.93
C GLN A 168 13.71 -14.10 17.57
N GLN A 169 14.08 -13.88 16.33
CA GLN A 169 14.23 -12.53 15.76
C GLN A 169 13.44 -12.47 14.46
N PRO A 170 12.55 -11.48 14.30
CA PRO A 170 11.79 -11.32 13.09
C PRO A 170 12.70 -10.96 11.92
N GLN A 171 12.37 -11.42 10.74
CA GLN A 171 12.92 -10.98 9.47
C GLN A 171 11.91 -10.10 8.76
N TYR A 172 12.31 -9.51 7.64
CA TYR A 172 11.47 -8.60 6.87
C TYR A 172 11.55 -8.96 5.39
N ASN A 173 10.42 -9.20 4.76
CA ASN A 173 10.33 -9.32 3.31
C ASN A 173 10.05 -7.95 2.71
N GLY A 174 10.75 -7.62 1.63
CA GLY A 174 10.53 -6.39 0.88
C GLY A 174 9.62 -6.63 -0.32
N LEU A 175 8.65 -5.74 -0.53
CA LEU A 175 7.86 -5.67 -1.75
C LEU A 175 8.13 -4.35 -2.43
N ARG A 176 8.66 -4.38 -3.66
CA ARG A 176 8.95 -3.16 -4.44
C ARG A 176 7.86 -2.92 -5.46
N TYR A 177 7.43 -1.66 -5.56
CA TYR A 177 6.45 -1.17 -6.50
C TYR A 177 6.96 0.06 -7.22
N ASN A 178 6.75 0.10 -8.52
CA ASN A 178 6.87 1.29 -9.32
C ASN A 178 5.51 2.00 -9.33
N MET A 179 5.47 3.20 -8.77
CA MET A 179 4.29 4.02 -8.66
C MET A 179 4.34 5.13 -9.69
N ALA A 180 3.28 5.31 -10.46
CA ALA A 180 3.13 6.40 -11.41
C ALA A 180 1.97 7.29 -10.98
N TRP A 181 2.15 8.62 -11.07
CA TRP A 181 1.07 9.58 -10.89
C TRP A 181 0.30 9.74 -12.20
N ASP A 182 -0.94 9.30 -12.20
CA ASP A 182 -1.80 9.33 -13.36
C ASP A 182 -3.24 9.68 -12.94
N GLU A 183 -3.91 10.53 -13.72
CA GLU A 183 -5.30 10.97 -13.49
C GLU A 183 -5.59 11.44 -12.04
N GLY A 184 -4.61 12.08 -11.40
CA GLY A 184 -4.79 12.62 -10.05
C GLY A 184 -4.67 11.60 -8.92
N THR A 185 -4.08 10.43 -9.18
CA THR A 185 -3.82 9.39 -8.18
C THR A 185 -2.51 8.65 -8.44
N TRP A 186 -1.97 7.99 -7.42
CA TRP A 186 -0.87 7.04 -7.57
C TRP A 186 -1.41 5.70 -8.05
N LYS A 187 -0.89 5.21 -9.17
CA LYS A 187 -1.17 3.88 -9.73
C LYS A 187 0.07 3.01 -9.69
N VAL A 188 -0.11 1.71 -9.52
CA VAL A 188 0.97 0.72 -9.54
C VAL A 188 1.19 0.24 -10.96
N ARG A 189 2.45 0.05 -11.37
CA ARG A 189 2.83 -0.71 -12.58
C ARG A 189 3.04 -2.17 -12.22
N PRO A 190 2.11 -3.09 -12.54
CA PRO A 190 2.09 -4.45 -12.01
C PRO A 190 3.29 -5.31 -12.44
N ASN A 191 3.78 -5.13 -13.67
CA ASN A 191 4.85 -5.95 -14.26
C ASN A 191 6.25 -5.64 -13.71
N GLU A 192 6.35 -4.62 -12.85
CA GLU A 192 7.61 -4.19 -12.26
C GLU A 192 7.65 -4.47 -10.74
N ARG A 193 6.78 -5.36 -10.27
CA ARG A 193 6.82 -5.83 -8.88
C ARG A 193 8.01 -6.76 -8.68
N ALA A 194 8.75 -6.54 -7.61
CA ALA A 194 9.82 -7.43 -7.17
C ALA A 194 9.76 -7.69 -5.67
N GLU A 195 10.07 -8.92 -5.28
CA GLU A 195 10.22 -9.33 -3.89
C GLU A 195 11.70 -9.37 -3.53
N PHE A 196 12.03 -8.85 -2.36
CA PHE A 196 13.40 -8.78 -1.85
C PHE A 196 13.47 -9.27 -0.42
N GLY A 197 14.65 -9.68 -0.01
CA GLY A 197 14.90 -10.14 1.34
C GLY A 197 15.08 -11.65 1.41
N PRO A 198 15.00 -12.24 2.59
CA PRO A 198 14.67 -11.57 3.84
C PRO A 198 15.75 -10.63 4.35
N TYR A 199 15.36 -9.49 4.92
CA TYR A 199 16.24 -8.57 5.62
C TYR A 199 16.27 -8.90 7.11
N SER A 200 17.44 -8.79 7.73
CA SER A 200 17.62 -8.95 9.19
C SER A 200 17.40 -7.65 9.95
N SER A 201 17.47 -6.49 9.28
CA SER A 201 17.24 -5.17 9.87
C SER A 201 16.37 -4.30 8.97
N LEU A 202 15.93 -3.16 9.50
CA LEU A 202 15.22 -2.11 8.76
C LEU A 202 16.12 -0.90 8.46
N ASP A 203 17.42 -1.10 8.39
CA ASP A 203 18.35 -0.02 8.06
C ASP A 203 18.01 0.55 6.67
N GLY A 204 17.91 1.88 6.60
CA GLY A 204 17.49 2.59 5.38
C GLY A 204 15.97 2.60 5.12
N PHE A 205 15.17 1.97 5.99
CA PHE A 205 13.72 2.08 5.96
C PHE A 205 13.21 3.11 6.96
N THR A 206 12.14 3.81 6.60
CA THR A 206 11.37 4.67 7.48
C THR A 206 10.21 3.87 8.09
N ARG A 207 10.14 3.82 9.43
CA ARG A 207 8.99 3.24 10.12
C ARG A 207 7.80 4.20 10.03
N TRP A 208 6.60 3.65 9.92
CA TRP A 208 5.39 4.45 10.07
C TRP A 208 5.30 5.00 11.50
N ALA A 209 4.98 6.27 11.64
CA ALA A 209 4.76 6.94 12.93
C ALA A 209 3.34 6.64 13.46
N LEU A 210 3.13 5.41 13.94
CA LEU A 210 1.87 4.85 14.46
C LEU A 210 1.67 5.18 15.94
#